data_d62faf9d0e277dd9a0f5d183a95b47ef
#
_entry.id   d62faf9d0e277dd9a0f5d183a95b47ef
#
_cell.length_a   1.000
_cell.length_b   1.000
_cell.length_c   1.000
_cell.angle_alpha   90.00
_cell.angle_beta   90.00
_cell.angle_gamma   90.00
#
_symmetry.space_group_name_H-M   'P 1'
#
loop_
_entity.id
_entity.type
_entity.pdbx_description
1 polymer ?
#
loop_
_entity_poly.entity_id
_entity_poly.type
_entity_poly.pdbx_seq_one_letter_code
_entity_poly.pdbx_strand_id
1 'polypeptide(L)'
;GGRVHEAVAVRGKVLYSDAVIEHHSIKKEYSDRNLRIYERMIEEGEELEPRHQFYYGRELYYHGRNEDAVRVFETFLRDREKGAWLENLVDACRFCALCFYRMGKREEALEKLFWTFSYDVPRPQICCDIGKHFLDENRLKEAEFWYRQAMQTSYEPIPGAFVEPEYREFIPAIQLAVCLDRQGKYVEAARYNELASYYKPDSEAVKQNRIYFEGLK
;
A
#
# COMPACT_ATOMS: atom_id res chain seq x y z
N GLY A 1 14.24 26.59 -0.98
CA GLY A 1 12.98 25.87 -1.07
C GLY A 1 13.06 24.91 -2.25
N GLY A 2 12.49 23.71 -2.10
CA GLY A 2 12.44 22.72 -3.16
C GLY A 2 11.50 23.14 -4.29
N ARG A 3 11.71 22.63 -5.50
CA ARG A 3 10.81 22.88 -6.65
C ARG A 3 9.50 22.11 -6.53
N VAL A 4 9.50 21.00 -5.76
CA VAL A 4 8.36 20.09 -5.56
C VAL A 4 8.51 19.30 -4.26
N HIS A 5 7.39 18.92 -3.62
CA HIS A 5 7.34 18.18 -2.36
C HIS A 5 8.22 18.81 -1.25
N GLU A 6 8.01 20.10 -1.01
CA GLU A 6 8.76 20.84 -0.01
C GLU A 6 8.56 20.25 1.39
N ALA A 7 9.63 20.25 2.17
CA ALA A 7 9.58 19.92 3.59
C ALA A 7 9.88 21.14 4.42
N VAL A 8 9.21 21.27 5.56
CA VAL A 8 9.51 22.32 6.55
C VAL A 8 10.82 21.97 7.24
N ALA A 9 11.81 22.86 7.12
CA ALA A 9 13.04 22.75 7.91
C ALA A 9 12.71 23.08 9.38
N VAL A 10 12.58 22.05 10.19
CA VAL A 10 12.25 22.20 11.61
C VAL A 10 13.45 22.76 12.34
N ARG A 11 13.23 23.84 13.13
CA ARG A 11 14.24 24.44 14.01
C ARG A 11 13.68 24.50 15.43
N GLY A 12 14.48 24.07 16.40
CA GLY A 12 14.13 24.10 17.82
C GLY A 12 13.49 22.80 18.32
N LYS A 13 12.69 22.88 19.38
CA LYS A 13 12.06 21.70 20.00
C LYS A 13 10.86 21.26 19.20
N VAL A 14 10.87 20.01 18.74
CA VAL A 14 9.74 19.36 18.06
C VAL A 14 8.82 18.74 19.12
N LEU A 15 7.53 19.02 19.01
CA LEU A 15 6.49 18.39 19.82
C LEU A 15 5.62 17.57 18.87
N TYR A 16 5.39 16.31 19.22
CA TYR A 16 4.42 15.47 18.55
C TYR A 16 3.07 15.57 19.28
N SER A 17 1.98 15.57 18.55
CA SER A 17 0.63 15.54 19.09
C SER A 17 -0.16 14.39 18.46
N ASP A 18 -1.23 13.95 19.14
CA ASP A 18 -2.15 12.93 18.65
C ASP A 18 -3.15 13.48 17.60
N ALA A 19 -2.94 14.72 17.13
CA ALA A 19 -3.79 15.34 16.12
C ALA A 19 -3.66 14.58 14.79
N VAL A 20 -4.76 14.07 14.29
CA VAL A 20 -4.86 13.39 12.99
C VAL A 20 -5.32 14.37 11.93
N ILE A 21 -4.64 14.40 10.80
CA ILE A 21 -5.05 15.15 9.61
C ILE A 21 -5.59 14.14 8.60
N GLU A 22 -6.91 14.19 8.36
CA GLU A 22 -7.53 13.41 7.30
C GLU A 22 -7.45 14.15 5.97
N HIS A 23 -6.88 13.52 4.96
CA HIS A 23 -6.77 14.10 3.62
C HIS A 23 -7.83 13.53 2.70
N HIS A 24 -8.89 14.31 2.42
CA HIS A 24 -9.92 13.96 1.45
C HIS A 24 -9.56 14.56 0.08
N SER A 25 -9.07 13.72 -0.84
CA SER A 25 -8.77 14.16 -2.21
C SER A 25 -10.05 14.34 -3.02
N ILE A 26 -10.29 15.55 -3.51
CA ILE A 26 -11.44 15.89 -4.37
C ILE A 26 -11.06 15.79 -5.86
N LYS A 27 -9.76 15.64 -6.18
CA LYS A 27 -9.27 15.65 -7.55
C LYS A 27 -9.62 14.35 -8.27
N LYS A 28 -10.32 14.48 -9.40
CA LYS A 28 -10.66 13.36 -10.30
C LYS A 28 -9.54 12.99 -11.28
N GLU A 29 -8.62 13.92 -11.56
CA GLU A 29 -7.52 13.74 -12.50
C GLU A 29 -6.18 13.99 -11.83
N TYR A 30 -5.20 13.19 -12.18
CA TYR A 30 -3.83 13.32 -11.68
C TYR A 30 -3.06 14.28 -12.59
N SER A 31 -2.59 15.43 -12.01
CA SER A 31 -1.86 16.45 -12.77
C SER A 31 -0.44 16.00 -13.09
N ASP A 32 0.02 16.22 -14.31
CA ASP A 32 1.40 15.95 -14.76
C ASP A 32 2.43 17.01 -14.30
N ARG A 33 1.99 18.03 -13.55
CA ARG A 33 2.85 19.15 -13.11
C ARG A 33 4.12 18.66 -12.39
N ASN A 34 3.99 17.77 -11.43
CA ASN A 34 5.14 17.29 -10.65
C ASN A 34 6.05 16.42 -11.51
N LEU A 35 5.49 15.56 -12.36
CA LEU A 35 6.26 14.76 -13.29
C LEU A 35 7.15 15.64 -14.18
N ARG A 36 6.58 16.68 -14.79
CA ARG A 36 7.33 17.63 -15.63
C ARG A 36 8.41 18.37 -14.86
N ILE A 37 8.19 18.70 -13.59
CA ILE A 37 9.22 19.34 -12.76
C ILE A 37 10.41 18.39 -12.58
N TYR A 38 10.18 17.13 -12.25
CA TYR A 38 11.25 16.14 -12.07
C TYR A 38 12.00 15.88 -13.38
N GLU A 39 11.28 15.73 -14.49
CA GLU A 39 11.90 15.53 -15.81
C GLU A 39 12.81 16.70 -16.19
N ARG A 40 12.35 17.94 -15.95
CA ARG A 40 13.17 19.14 -16.18
C ARG A 40 14.42 19.17 -15.29
N MET A 41 14.31 18.82 -13.99
CA MET A 41 15.47 18.77 -13.10
C MET A 41 16.53 17.79 -13.63
N ILE A 42 16.09 16.62 -14.13
CA ILE A 42 16.99 15.62 -14.72
C ILE A 42 17.61 16.12 -16.02
N GLU A 43 16.83 16.78 -16.91
CA GLU A 43 17.33 17.40 -18.15
C GLU A 43 18.36 18.51 -17.88
N GLU A 44 18.18 19.27 -16.78
CA GLU A 44 19.12 20.30 -16.32
C GLU A 44 20.38 19.69 -15.66
N GLY A 45 20.46 18.34 -15.55
CA GLY A 45 21.61 17.63 -14.98
C GLY A 45 21.60 17.62 -13.44
N GLU A 46 20.46 17.92 -12.80
CA GLU A 46 20.37 17.84 -11.35
C GLU A 46 20.31 16.37 -10.88
N GLU A 47 21.13 16.02 -9.89
CA GLU A 47 21.03 14.74 -9.21
C GLU A 47 19.90 14.81 -8.18
N LEU A 48 18.93 13.88 -8.30
CA LEU A 48 17.81 13.83 -7.36
C LEU A 48 18.26 13.24 -6.02
N GLU A 49 18.04 13.99 -4.93
CA GLU A 49 18.17 13.45 -3.58
C GLU A 49 17.20 12.27 -3.35
N PRO A 50 17.48 11.34 -2.40
CA PRO A 50 16.67 10.14 -2.18
C PRO A 50 15.16 10.43 -2.05
N ARG A 51 14.80 11.48 -1.33
CA ARG A 51 13.40 11.90 -1.18
C ARG A 51 12.77 12.23 -2.55
N HIS A 52 13.42 13.04 -3.36
CA HIS A 52 12.93 13.43 -4.68
C HIS A 52 12.90 12.25 -5.66
N GLN A 53 13.88 11.36 -5.57
CA GLN A 53 13.93 10.14 -6.37
C GLN A 53 12.72 9.23 -6.08
N PHE A 54 12.38 9.03 -4.80
CA PHE A 54 11.19 8.28 -4.41
C PHE A 54 9.90 8.91 -4.97
N TYR A 55 9.70 10.22 -4.80
CA TYR A 55 8.52 10.91 -5.31
C TYR A 55 8.46 10.93 -6.84
N TYR A 56 9.59 11.02 -7.53
CA TYR A 56 9.63 10.89 -8.99
C TYR A 56 9.16 9.49 -9.44
N GLY A 57 9.61 8.44 -8.78
CA GLY A 57 9.10 7.08 -9.01
C GLY A 57 7.59 6.98 -8.85
N ARG A 58 7.02 7.64 -7.82
CA ARG A 58 5.57 7.70 -7.61
C ARG A 58 4.83 8.45 -8.72
N GLU A 59 5.37 9.58 -9.17
CA GLU A 59 4.79 10.31 -10.31
C GLU A 59 4.75 9.43 -11.57
N LEU A 60 5.84 8.73 -11.88
CA LEU A 60 5.89 7.79 -13.00
C LEU A 60 4.83 6.68 -12.88
N TYR A 61 4.67 6.09 -11.68
CA TYR A 61 3.65 5.08 -11.40
C TYR A 61 2.23 5.62 -11.65
N TYR A 62 1.91 6.82 -11.15
CA TYR A 62 0.58 7.41 -11.31
C TYR A 62 0.27 7.77 -12.77
N HIS A 63 1.30 8.03 -13.58
CA HIS A 63 1.17 8.26 -15.03
C HIS A 63 1.27 6.99 -15.88
N GLY A 64 1.28 5.79 -15.26
CA GLY A 64 1.29 4.52 -15.97
C GLY A 64 2.64 4.13 -16.59
N ARG A 65 3.71 4.89 -16.32
CA ARG A 65 5.07 4.61 -16.81
C ARG A 65 5.75 3.58 -15.92
N ASN A 66 5.20 2.35 -15.93
CA ASN A 66 5.55 1.33 -14.95
C ASN A 66 7.02 0.88 -15.03
N GLU A 67 7.59 0.69 -16.23
CA GLU A 67 8.99 0.30 -16.40
C GLU A 67 9.94 1.39 -15.90
N ASP A 68 9.63 2.66 -16.17
CA ASP A 68 10.42 3.79 -15.71
C ASP A 68 10.34 3.91 -14.19
N ALA A 69 9.15 3.76 -13.61
CA ALA A 69 8.93 3.78 -12.16
C ALA A 69 9.76 2.70 -11.47
N VAL A 70 9.76 1.46 -11.98
CA VAL A 70 10.56 0.36 -11.43
C VAL A 70 12.05 0.72 -11.46
N ARG A 71 12.57 1.23 -12.58
CA ARG A 71 13.99 1.62 -12.67
C ARG A 71 14.38 2.67 -11.63
N VAL A 72 13.52 3.68 -11.45
CA VAL A 72 13.76 4.75 -10.48
C VAL A 72 13.70 4.22 -9.05
N PHE A 73 12.70 3.41 -8.71
CA PHE A 73 12.59 2.81 -7.37
C PHE A 73 13.74 1.84 -7.09
N GLU A 74 14.18 1.03 -8.05
CA GLU A 74 15.31 0.13 -7.85
C GLU A 74 16.63 0.88 -7.64
N THR A 75 16.81 2.01 -8.30
CA THR A 75 17.96 2.88 -8.03
C THR A 75 17.87 3.48 -6.63
N PHE A 76 16.70 3.99 -6.23
CA PHE A 76 16.45 4.50 -4.88
C PHE A 76 16.72 3.43 -3.80
N LEU A 77 16.24 2.21 -3.98
CA LEU A 77 16.44 1.09 -3.04
C LEU A 77 17.90 0.65 -2.93
N ARG A 78 18.68 0.76 -4.02
CA ARG A 78 20.12 0.47 -4.04
C ARG A 78 20.90 1.52 -3.25
N ASP A 79 20.50 2.77 -3.39
CA ASP A 79 21.16 3.95 -2.77
C ASP A 79 20.63 4.26 -1.36
N ARG A 80 19.95 3.32 -0.72
CA ARG A 80 19.27 3.46 0.57
C ARG A 80 20.13 4.05 1.69
N GLU A 81 21.44 3.79 1.66
CA GLU A 81 22.38 4.29 2.68
C GLU A 81 22.60 5.80 2.63
N LYS A 82 22.15 6.47 1.57
CA LYS A 82 22.21 7.93 1.41
C LYS A 82 21.16 8.69 2.24
N GLY A 83 20.52 8.05 3.23
CA GLY A 83 19.58 8.68 4.15
C GLY A 83 18.10 8.54 3.74
N ALA A 84 17.74 7.43 3.10
CA ALA A 84 16.35 7.14 2.77
C ALA A 84 15.50 6.89 4.02
N TRP A 85 14.31 7.49 4.05
CA TRP A 85 13.34 7.26 5.13
C TRP A 85 12.73 5.87 5.01
N LEU A 86 12.59 5.14 6.15
CA LEU A 86 12.10 3.76 6.20
C LEU A 86 10.75 3.57 5.49
N GLU A 87 9.81 4.51 5.70
CA GLU A 87 8.51 4.45 5.04
C GLU A 87 8.65 4.45 3.51
N ASN A 88 9.54 5.30 2.99
CA ASN A 88 9.79 5.37 1.54
C ASN A 88 10.45 4.09 1.01
N LEU A 89 11.27 3.38 1.81
CA LEU A 89 11.87 2.11 1.39
C LEU A 89 10.82 1.01 1.23
N VAL A 90 9.94 0.89 2.21
CA VAL A 90 8.83 -0.09 2.16
C VAL A 90 7.87 0.26 1.04
N ASP A 91 7.48 1.52 0.92
CA ASP A 91 6.59 1.98 -0.13
C ASP A 91 7.19 1.82 -1.54
N ALA A 92 8.50 2.05 -1.72
CA ALA A 92 9.17 1.84 -3.01
C ALA A 92 9.08 0.37 -3.45
N CYS A 93 9.28 -0.57 -2.54
CA CYS A 93 9.08 -2.00 -2.83
C CYS A 93 7.63 -2.29 -3.22
N ARG A 94 6.67 -1.73 -2.47
CA ARG A 94 5.25 -1.89 -2.76
C ARG A 94 4.88 -1.32 -4.13
N PHE A 95 5.34 -0.11 -4.46
CA PHE A 95 5.11 0.50 -5.78
C PHE A 95 5.76 -0.29 -6.91
N CYS A 96 6.98 -0.84 -6.71
CA CYS A 96 7.56 -1.78 -7.67
C CYS A 96 6.64 -2.99 -7.90
N ALA A 97 6.14 -3.59 -6.83
CA ALA A 97 5.21 -4.71 -6.93
C ALA A 97 3.95 -4.34 -7.71
N LEU A 98 3.36 -3.18 -7.41
CA LEU A 98 2.17 -2.68 -8.15
C LEU A 98 2.47 -2.43 -9.63
N CYS A 99 3.66 -1.91 -9.96
CA CYS A 99 4.10 -1.79 -11.35
C CYS A 99 4.22 -3.16 -12.02
N PHE A 100 4.84 -4.13 -11.36
CA PHE A 100 4.99 -5.49 -11.88
C PHE A 100 3.63 -6.17 -12.09
N TYR A 101 2.65 -6.01 -11.18
CA TYR A 101 1.29 -6.50 -11.40
C TYR A 101 0.64 -5.88 -12.64
N ARG A 102 0.79 -4.56 -12.85
CA ARG A 102 0.28 -3.88 -14.05
C ARG A 102 0.92 -4.39 -15.35
N MET A 103 2.16 -4.85 -15.27
CA MET A 103 2.90 -5.44 -16.39
C MET A 103 2.68 -6.95 -16.55
N GLY A 104 1.85 -7.58 -15.72
CA GLY A 104 1.60 -9.02 -15.72
C GLY A 104 2.73 -9.88 -15.12
N LYS A 105 3.73 -9.26 -14.51
CA LYS A 105 4.89 -9.90 -13.89
C LYS A 105 4.59 -10.24 -12.42
N ARG A 106 3.80 -11.29 -12.23
CA ARG A 106 3.22 -11.60 -10.91
C ARG A 106 4.24 -12.12 -9.91
N GLU A 107 5.21 -12.92 -10.36
CA GLU A 107 6.27 -13.48 -9.50
C GLU A 107 7.20 -12.39 -9.00
N GLU A 108 7.67 -11.51 -9.89
CA GLU A 108 8.50 -10.37 -9.54
C GLU A 108 7.78 -9.40 -8.60
N ALA A 109 6.46 -9.25 -8.76
CA ALA A 109 5.64 -8.46 -7.84
C ALA A 109 5.65 -9.06 -6.43
N LEU A 110 5.43 -10.37 -6.31
CA LEU A 110 5.45 -11.07 -5.02
C LEU A 110 6.83 -10.98 -4.35
N GLU A 111 7.91 -11.17 -5.11
CA GLU A 111 9.28 -11.01 -4.61
C GLU A 111 9.52 -9.62 -4.00
N LYS A 112 9.05 -8.56 -4.68
CA LYS A 112 9.19 -7.18 -4.16
C LYS A 112 8.37 -6.95 -2.88
N LEU A 113 7.18 -7.56 -2.75
CA LEU A 113 6.41 -7.49 -1.51
C LEU A 113 7.15 -8.20 -0.36
N PHE A 114 7.71 -9.38 -0.58
CA PHE A 114 8.51 -10.07 0.43
C PHE A 114 9.81 -9.33 0.78
N TRP A 115 10.38 -8.58 -0.15
CA TRP A 115 11.59 -7.79 0.12
C TRP A 115 11.35 -6.72 1.19
N THR A 116 10.13 -6.23 1.37
CA THR A 116 9.80 -5.26 2.44
C THR A 116 10.20 -5.77 3.82
N PHE A 117 10.19 -7.09 4.04
CA PHE A 117 10.54 -7.73 5.31
C PHE A 117 12.05 -7.67 5.63
N SER A 118 12.88 -7.25 4.68
CA SER A 118 14.28 -6.92 4.95
C SER A 118 14.46 -5.54 5.60
N TYR A 119 13.40 -4.72 5.61
CA TYR A 119 13.41 -3.37 6.15
C TYR A 119 12.61 -3.25 7.45
N ASP A 120 11.47 -3.94 7.54
CA ASP A 120 10.55 -3.81 8.67
C ASP A 120 9.73 -5.08 8.88
N VAL A 121 9.04 -5.16 10.03
CA VAL A 121 8.04 -6.20 10.29
C VAL A 121 6.91 -6.15 9.24
N PRO A 122 6.19 -7.26 9.02
CA PRO A 122 5.08 -7.27 8.06
C PRO A 122 4.05 -6.18 8.36
N ARG A 123 3.86 -5.25 7.44
CA ARG A 123 2.87 -4.18 7.55
C ARG A 123 1.50 -4.64 7.03
N PRO A 124 0.38 -4.12 7.58
CA PRO A 124 -0.96 -4.54 7.19
C PRO A 124 -1.21 -4.47 5.69
N GLN A 125 -0.83 -3.36 5.04
CA GLN A 125 -1.02 -3.19 3.60
C GLN A 125 -0.21 -4.20 2.78
N ILE A 126 1.01 -4.53 3.19
CA ILE A 126 1.84 -5.52 2.50
C ILE A 126 1.24 -6.92 2.67
N CYS A 127 0.77 -7.25 3.86
CA CYS A 127 0.05 -8.52 4.10
C CYS A 127 -1.21 -8.63 3.23
N CYS A 128 -1.98 -7.55 3.10
CA CYS A 128 -3.17 -7.52 2.23
C CYS A 128 -2.80 -7.70 0.74
N ASP A 129 -1.73 -7.05 0.27
CA ASP A 129 -1.28 -7.17 -1.11
C ASP A 129 -0.79 -8.60 -1.42
N ILE A 130 -0.06 -9.24 -0.49
CA ILE A 130 0.34 -10.66 -0.61
C ILE A 130 -0.89 -11.58 -0.53
N GLY A 131 -1.83 -11.30 0.38
CA GLY A 131 -3.09 -12.03 0.48
C GLY A 131 -3.88 -11.99 -0.83
N LYS A 132 -3.95 -10.80 -1.46
CA LYS A 132 -4.58 -10.62 -2.76
C LYS A 132 -3.89 -11.43 -3.87
N HIS A 133 -2.55 -11.43 -3.90
CA HIS A 133 -1.80 -12.26 -4.85
C HIS A 133 -2.25 -13.71 -4.80
N PHE A 134 -2.25 -14.30 -3.62
CA PHE A 134 -2.64 -15.71 -3.44
C PHE A 134 -4.14 -15.95 -3.68
N LEU A 135 -5.01 -14.99 -3.34
CA LEU A 135 -6.44 -15.09 -3.65
C LEU A 135 -6.70 -15.11 -5.16
N ASP A 136 -6.01 -14.27 -5.92
CA ASP A 136 -6.11 -14.20 -7.37
C ASP A 136 -5.63 -15.51 -8.04
N GLU A 137 -4.71 -16.24 -7.40
CA GLU A 137 -4.24 -17.56 -7.81
C GLU A 137 -5.08 -18.72 -7.28
N ASN A 138 -6.18 -18.42 -6.60
CA ASN A 138 -7.04 -19.39 -5.91
C ASN A 138 -6.29 -20.25 -4.86
N ARG A 139 -5.18 -19.75 -4.33
CA ARG A 139 -4.41 -20.33 -3.23
C ARG A 139 -5.00 -19.85 -1.90
N LEU A 140 -6.17 -20.38 -1.59
CA LEU A 140 -7.06 -19.85 -0.56
C LEU A 140 -6.49 -19.95 0.87
N LYS A 141 -5.67 -20.97 1.17
CA LYS A 141 -5.07 -21.14 2.50
C LYS A 141 -3.98 -20.09 2.75
N GLU A 142 -3.16 -19.83 1.75
CA GLU A 142 -2.12 -18.80 1.80
C GLU A 142 -2.76 -17.40 1.85
N ALA A 143 -3.80 -17.16 1.07
CA ALA A 143 -4.55 -15.92 1.12
C ALA A 143 -5.17 -15.68 2.51
N GLU A 144 -5.82 -16.69 3.09
CA GLU A 144 -6.39 -16.65 4.44
C GLU A 144 -5.30 -16.31 5.48
N PHE A 145 -4.13 -16.96 5.39
CA PHE A 145 -3.00 -16.71 6.30
C PHE A 145 -2.58 -15.24 6.26
N TRP A 146 -2.37 -14.67 5.08
CA TRP A 146 -1.88 -13.31 4.94
C TRP A 146 -2.90 -12.25 5.34
N TYR A 147 -4.18 -12.45 5.05
CA TYR A 147 -5.22 -11.53 5.54
C TYR A 147 -5.38 -11.59 7.07
N ARG A 148 -5.21 -12.77 7.70
CA ARG A 148 -5.16 -12.85 9.17
C ARG A 148 -3.93 -12.13 9.72
N GLN A 149 -2.77 -12.26 9.06
CA GLN A 149 -1.57 -11.52 9.44
C GLN A 149 -1.78 -9.99 9.34
N ALA A 150 -2.48 -9.49 8.33
CA ALA A 150 -2.78 -8.07 8.22
C ALA A 150 -3.53 -7.52 9.44
N MET A 151 -4.42 -8.32 10.05
CA MET A 151 -5.18 -7.94 11.24
C MET A 151 -4.36 -8.07 12.55
N GLN A 152 -3.34 -8.93 12.57
CA GLN A 152 -2.64 -9.33 13.80
C GLN A 152 -1.20 -8.82 13.89
N THR A 153 -0.69 -8.18 12.84
CA THR A 153 0.70 -7.70 12.82
C THR A 153 1.01 -6.76 13.98
N SER A 154 2.22 -6.87 14.50
CA SER A 154 2.75 -6.00 15.56
C SER A 154 3.27 -4.66 15.05
N TYR A 155 3.12 -4.36 13.75
CA TYR A 155 3.54 -3.09 13.19
C TYR A 155 2.86 -1.91 13.89
N GLU A 156 3.66 -0.97 14.35
CA GLU A 156 3.22 0.32 14.88
C GLU A 156 3.78 1.45 14.02
N PRO A 157 2.92 2.37 13.54
CA PRO A 157 3.37 3.48 12.70
C PRO A 157 4.34 4.38 13.46
N ILE A 158 5.44 4.76 12.79
CA ILE A 158 6.34 5.78 13.34
C ILE A 158 5.71 7.18 13.21
N PRO A 159 6.09 8.15 14.06
CA PRO A 159 5.59 9.51 13.96
C PRO A 159 5.78 10.12 12.57
N GLY A 160 4.70 10.63 11.99
CA GLY A 160 4.69 11.21 10.65
C GLY A 160 4.47 10.21 9.49
N ALA A 161 4.34 8.91 9.78
CA ALA A 161 3.93 7.92 8.80
C ALA A 161 2.46 8.10 8.40
N PHE A 162 2.13 7.74 7.16
CA PHE A 162 0.74 7.63 6.73
C PHE A 162 0.13 6.36 7.31
N VAL A 163 -1.01 6.51 7.97
CA VAL A 163 -1.75 5.40 8.56
C VAL A 163 -3.00 5.14 7.73
N GLU A 164 -3.15 3.90 7.28
CA GLU A 164 -4.30 3.43 6.50
C GLU A 164 -5.02 2.32 7.29
N PRO A 165 -5.89 2.66 8.25
CA PRO A 165 -6.55 1.68 9.14
C PRO A 165 -7.31 0.58 8.39
N GLU A 166 -7.84 0.90 7.21
CA GLU A 166 -8.60 -0.05 6.38
C GLU A 166 -7.82 -1.35 6.09
N TYR A 167 -6.49 -1.30 6.01
CA TYR A 167 -5.66 -2.49 5.77
C TYR A 167 -5.50 -3.41 6.98
N ARG A 168 -5.81 -2.94 8.18
CA ARG A 168 -5.85 -3.76 9.41
C ARG A 168 -7.27 -4.19 9.76
N GLU A 169 -8.26 -3.53 9.23
CA GLU A 169 -9.67 -3.60 9.62
C GLU A 169 -10.55 -4.15 8.49
N PHE A 170 -11.09 -3.26 7.68
CA PHE A 170 -12.11 -3.58 6.68
C PHE A 170 -11.61 -4.50 5.58
N ILE A 171 -10.46 -4.17 4.95
CA ILE A 171 -9.96 -4.90 3.78
C ILE A 171 -9.69 -6.37 4.10
N PRO A 172 -8.88 -6.71 5.13
CA PRO A 172 -8.65 -8.12 5.43
C PRO A 172 -9.92 -8.84 5.89
N ALA A 173 -10.83 -8.17 6.62
CA ALA A 173 -12.08 -8.79 7.06
C ALA A 173 -12.96 -9.19 5.87
N ILE A 174 -13.22 -8.29 4.92
CA ILE A 174 -14.05 -8.59 3.76
C ILE A 174 -13.39 -9.63 2.84
N GLN A 175 -12.06 -9.61 2.70
CA GLN A 175 -11.35 -10.60 1.89
C GLN A 175 -11.28 -11.99 2.57
N LEU A 176 -11.23 -12.05 3.89
CA LEU A 176 -11.37 -13.30 4.64
C LEU A 176 -12.76 -13.92 4.44
N ALA A 177 -13.81 -13.10 4.42
CA ALA A 177 -15.14 -13.61 4.08
C ALA A 177 -15.14 -14.31 2.71
N VAL A 178 -14.52 -13.70 1.70
CA VAL A 178 -14.39 -14.31 0.35
C VAL A 178 -13.53 -15.57 0.37
N CYS A 179 -12.37 -15.55 1.04
CA CYS A 179 -11.48 -16.70 1.11
C CYS A 179 -12.14 -17.90 1.79
N LEU A 180 -12.84 -17.68 2.88
CA LEU A 180 -13.50 -18.73 3.67
C LEU A 180 -14.72 -19.27 2.96
N ASP A 181 -15.50 -18.42 2.30
CA ASP A 181 -16.62 -18.83 1.44
C ASP A 181 -16.15 -19.78 0.34
N ARG A 182 -15.11 -19.40 -0.42
CA ARG A 182 -14.53 -20.26 -1.46
C ARG A 182 -13.96 -21.58 -0.93
N GLN A 183 -13.63 -21.67 0.36
CA GLN A 183 -13.22 -22.90 1.05
C GLN A 183 -14.40 -23.73 1.58
N GLY A 184 -15.66 -23.27 1.41
CA GLY A 184 -16.86 -23.90 1.99
C GLY A 184 -17.05 -23.66 3.49
N LYS A 185 -16.29 -22.75 4.11
CA LYS A 185 -16.35 -22.40 5.53
C LYS A 185 -17.38 -21.28 5.75
N TYR A 186 -18.63 -21.51 5.35
CA TYR A 186 -19.68 -20.48 5.27
C TYR A 186 -19.96 -19.76 6.60
N VAL A 187 -19.95 -20.50 7.71
CA VAL A 187 -20.20 -19.91 9.03
C VAL A 187 -19.13 -18.90 9.43
N GLU A 188 -17.86 -19.24 9.19
CA GLU A 188 -16.75 -18.33 9.45
C GLU A 188 -16.77 -17.14 8.46
N ALA A 189 -17.05 -17.41 7.19
CA ALA A 189 -17.17 -16.38 6.16
C ALA A 189 -18.22 -15.32 6.55
N ALA A 190 -19.40 -15.75 7.00
CA ALA A 190 -20.44 -14.86 7.49
C ALA A 190 -19.97 -14.02 8.70
N ARG A 191 -19.24 -14.60 9.65
CA ARG A 191 -18.69 -13.87 10.81
C ARG A 191 -17.72 -12.78 10.38
N TYR A 192 -16.82 -13.05 9.40
CA TYR A 192 -15.91 -12.04 8.88
C TYR A 192 -16.63 -10.96 8.07
N ASN A 193 -17.72 -11.30 7.38
CA ASN A 193 -18.57 -10.29 6.75
C ASN A 193 -19.21 -9.36 7.79
N GLU A 194 -19.69 -9.88 8.93
CA GLU A 194 -20.22 -9.05 10.03
C GLU A 194 -19.13 -8.19 10.66
N LEU A 195 -17.90 -8.70 10.79
CA LEU A 195 -16.76 -7.90 11.24
C LEU A 195 -16.45 -6.76 10.25
N ALA A 196 -16.47 -7.04 8.95
CA ALA A 196 -16.33 -6.00 7.92
C ALA A 196 -17.46 -4.96 7.99
N SER A 197 -18.68 -5.40 8.29
CA SER A 197 -19.83 -4.51 8.53
C SER A 197 -19.64 -3.57 9.72
N TYR A 198 -18.99 -4.03 10.77
CA TYR A 198 -18.65 -3.20 11.92
C TYR A 198 -17.72 -2.04 11.54
N TYR A 199 -16.72 -2.30 10.73
CA TYR A 199 -15.78 -1.27 10.25
C TYR A 199 -16.38 -0.35 9.19
N LYS A 200 -17.23 -0.88 8.29
CA LYS A 200 -17.80 -0.12 7.17
C LYS A 200 -19.25 -0.52 6.90
N PRO A 201 -20.21 -0.02 7.73
CA PRO A 201 -21.61 -0.43 7.67
C PRO A 201 -22.29 -0.17 6.32
N ASP A 202 -21.88 0.89 5.64
CA ASP A 202 -22.48 1.32 4.36
C ASP A 202 -21.92 0.62 3.14
N SER A 203 -20.96 -0.32 3.31
CA SER A 203 -20.36 -1.05 2.20
C SER A 203 -21.38 -1.91 1.46
N GLU A 204 -21.56 -1.67 0.16
CA GLU A 204 -22.44 -2.47 -0.69
C GLU A 204 -21.99 -3.94 -0.76
N ALA A 205 -20.69 -4.20 -0.78
CA ALA A 205 -20.15 -5.56 -0.76
C ALA A 205 -20.59 -6.33 0.49
N VAL A 206 -20.53 -5.69 1.65
CA VAL A 206 -20.99 -6.29 2.92
C VAL A 206 -22.49 -6.60 2.89
N LYS A 207 -23.31 -5.67 2.38
CA LYS A 207 -24.77 -5.86 2.29
C LYS A 207 -25.12 -7.02 1.36
N GLN A 208 -24.47 -7.09 0.20
CA GLN A 208 -24.66 -8.18 -0.76
C GLN A 208 -24.22 -9.54 -0.20
N ASN A 209 -23.06 -9.60 0.46
CA ASN A 209 -22.60 -10.82 1.11
C ASN A 209 -23.55 -11.28 2.22
N ARG A 210 -24.14 -10.35 2.98
CA ARG A 210 -25.11 -10.70 4.03
C ARG A 210 -26.34 -11.41 3.45
N ILE A 211 -26.93 -10.86 2.39
CA ILE A 211 -28.05 -11.48 1.66
C ILE A 211 -27.68 -12.89 1.18
N TYR A 212 -26.48 -13.03 0.59
CA TYR A 212 -25.98 -14.32 0.13
C TYR A 212 -25.87 -15.34 1.28
N PHE A 213 -25.23 -15.01 2.39
CA PHE A 213 -25.05 -15.92 3.53
C PHE A 213 -26.36 -16.24 4.26
N GLU A 214 -27.36 -15.36 4.25
CA GLU A 214 -28.70 -15.64 4.77
C GLU A 214 -29.44 -16.66 3.92
N GLY A 215 -29.21 -16.65 2.59
CA GLY A 215 -29.80 -17.63 1.67
C GLY A 215 -29.17 -19.03 1.72
N LEU A 216 -28.03 -19.20 2.41
CA LEU A 216 -27.35 -20.48 2.61
C LEU A 216 -27.85 -21.25 3.87
N LYS A 217 -28.67 -20.62 4.71
CA LYS A 217 -29.25 -21.22 5.93
C LYS A 217 -30.49 -22.01 5.58
#